data_ac3f67a05834cd90729f1a810f59598e
#
_entry.id   ac3f67a05834cd90729f1a810f59598e
#
_cell.length_a   1.000
_cell.length_b   1.000
_cell.length_c   1.000
_cell.angle_alpha   90.00
_cell.angle_beta   90.00
_cell.angle_gamma   90.00
#
_symmetry.space_group_name_H-M   'P 1'
#
loop_
_entity.id
_entity.type
_entity.pdbx_description
1 polymer ?
#
loop_
_entity_poly.entity_id
_entity_poly.type
_entity_poly.pdbx_seq_one_letter_code
_entity_poly.pdbx_strand_id
1 'polypeptide(L)'
;MILGRYVMDGLGLDAAKDFQPIYLERAGDGPAMVLDGRVAALWGGGAGWPGFMTMANSKDGARFVAPDAAEIQRILGKHPFLKPVTQPAGAFPGQTTAIPSVGSWSFMLARPGLDETIVYRLAKAL
;
A
#
# COMPACT_ATOMS: atom_id res chain seq x y z
N MET A 1 6.48 7.28 3.86
CA MET A 1 5.22 6.50 3.85
C MET A 1 4.11 7.36 4.46
N ILE A 2 3.30 8.00 3.61
CA ILE A 2 2.23 8.92 4.09
C ILE A 2 0.95 8.15 4.39
N LEU A 3 0.47 7.34 3.45
CA LEU A 3 -0.79 6.58 3.59
C LEU A 3 -0.80 5.66 4.81
N GLY A 4 0.30 4.96 5.08
CA GLY A 4 0.40 4.09 6.24
C GLY A 4 0.21 4.80 7.58
N ARG A 5 0.66 6.05 7.70
CA ARG A 5 0.44 6.84 8.92
C ARG A 5 -1.03 7.16 9.13
N TYR A 6 -1.78 7.48 8.08
CA TYR A 6 -3.22 7.71 8.17
C TYR A 6 -3.99 6.44 8.54
N VAL A 7 -3.58 5.29 8.01
CA VAL A 7 -4.19 4.01 8.38
C VAL A 7 -3.92 3.70 9.85
N MET A 8 -2.69 3.81 10.32
CA MET A 8 -2.32 3.58 11.72
C MET A 8 -3.06 4.55 12.66
N ASP A 9 -3.07 5.84 12.33
CA ASP A 9 -3.80 6.85 13.08
C ASP A 9 -5.32 6.58 13.14
N GLY A 10 -5.92 6.13 12.04
CA GLY A 10 -7.33 5.70 12.00
C GLY A 10 -7.62 4.47 12.86
N LEU A 11 -6.63 3.61 13.06
CA LEU A 11 -6.68 2.47 13.98
C LEU A 11 -6.41 2.84 15.43
N GLY A 12 -6.04 4.09 15.71
CA GLY A 12 -5.66 4.54 17.05
C GLY A 12 -4.21 4.20 17.42
N LEU A 13 -3.37 3.87 16.44
CA LEU A 13 -1.97 3.51 16.62
C LEU A 13 -1.06 4.70 16.26
N ASP A 14 -0.02 4.89 17.05
CA ASP A 14 1.05 5.85 16.78
C ASP A 14 2.24 5.13 16.16
N ALA A 15 2.49 5.39 14.89
CA ALA A 15 3.55 4.72 14.13
C ALA A 15 4.97 4.93 14.72
N ALA A 16 5.18 5.96 15.54
CA ALA A 16 6.48 6.23 16.16
C ALA A 16 6.62 5.64 17.56
N LYS A 17 5.50 5.41 18.28
CA LYS A 17 5.48 4.88 19.65
C LYS A 17 5.19 3.40 19.71
N ASP A 18 4.25 2.92 18.87
CA ASP A 18 3.78 1.54 18.89
C ASP A 18 4.62 0.61 18.01
N PHE A 19 5.47 1.20 17.15
CA PHE A 19 6.33 0.46 16.23
C PHE A 19 7.75 1.02 16.25
N GLN A 20 8.69 0.22 15.76
CA GLN A 20 10.05 0.65 15.42
C GLN A 20 10.14 0.77 13.88
N PRO A 21 9.80 1.93 13.30
CA PRO A 21 9.76 2.08 11.85
C PRO A 21 11.17 2.13 11.26
N ILE A 22 11.40 1.31 10.25
CA ILE A 22 12.60 1.35 9.41
C ILE A 22 12.20 1.91 8.04
N TYR A 23 12.79 3.06 7.69
CA TYR A 23 12.55 3.70 6.41
C TYR A 23 13.56 3.19 5.39
N LEU A 24 13.05 2.69 4.27
CA LEU A 24 13.85 2.12 3.20
C LEU A 24 14.39 3.24 2.31
N GLU A 25 15.65 3.15 1.91
CA GLU A 25 16.23 3.99 0.86
C GLU A 25 15.68 3.62 -0.51
N ARG A 26 15.47 2.32 -0.73
CA ARG A 26 14.89 1.77 -1.95
C ARG A 26 13.68 0.89 -1.61
N ALA A 27 12.57 1.12 -2.30
CA ALA A 27 11.34 0.34 -2.08
C ALA A 27 11.52 -1.18 -2.31
N GLY A 28 12.51 -1.58 -3.11
CA GLY A 28 12.83 -2.98 -3.39
C GLY A 28 13.55 -3.73 -2.26
N ASP A 29 14.11 -3.04 -1.26
CA ASP A 29 14.90 -3.68 -0.21
C ASP A 29 14.02 -4.33 0.88
N GLY A 30 12.77 -3.86 1.00
CA GLY A 30 11.85 -4.32 2.04
C GLY A 30 11.59 -5.82 2.07
N PRO A 31 11.28 -6.49 0.95
CA PRO A 31 11.06 -7.94 0.94
C PRO A 31 12.23 -8.74 1.51
N ALA A 32 13.47 -8.41 1.14
CA ALA A 32 14.65 -9.08 1.65
C ALA A 32 14.78 -8.93 3.17
N MET A 33 14.46 -7.76 3.72
CA MET A 33 14.54 -7.51 5.16
C MET A 33 13.49 -8.29 5.97
N VAL A 34 12.33 -8.58 5.39
CA VAL A 34 11.33 -9.45 6.03
C VAL A 34 11.78 -10.91 5.94
N LEU A 35 12.24 -11.35 4.78
CA LEU A 35 12.65 -12.74 4.54
C LEU A 35 13.87 -13.16 5.38
N ASP A 36 14.78 -12.23 5.67
CA ASP A 36 15.95 -12.50 6.53
C ASP A 36 15.73 -12.18 8.01
N GLY A 37 14.51 -11.76 8.38
CA GLY A 37 14.09 -11.54 9.77
C GLY A 37 14.54 -10.22 10.39
N ARG A 38 15.15 -9.30 9.62
CA ARG A 38 15.54 -7.96 10.13
C ARG A 38 14.35 -7.10 10.49
N VAL A 39 13.21 -7.28 9.83
CA VAL A 39 11.95 -6.63 10.14
C VAL A 39 10.80 -7.64 10.15
N ALA A 40 9.80 -7.40 10.98
CA ALA A 40 8.67 -8.31 11.14
C ALA A 40 7.64 -8.18 10.00
N ALA A 41 7.51 -7.01 9.39
CA ALA A 41 6.51 -6.73 8.37
C ALA A 41 6.98 -5.62 7.40
N LEU A 42 6.37 -5.60 6.24
CA LEU A 42 6.61 -4.62 5.19
C LEU A 42 5.32 -3.88 4.87
N TRP A 43 5.39 -2.56 4.89
CA TRP A 43 4.32 -1.73 4.34
C TRP A 43 4.56 -1.49 2.85
N GLY A 44 3.54 -1.76 2.04
CA GLY A 44 3.54 -1.47 0.61
C GLY A 44 2.15 -1.09 0.13
N GLY A 45 1.98 -0.84 -1.14
CA GLY A 45 0.69 -0.50 -1.70
C GLY A 45 0.65 -0.57 -3.22
N GLY A 46 -0.57 -0.67 -3.74
CA GLY A 46 -0.85 -0.81 -5.16
C GLY A 46 -1.08 -2.25 -5.61
N ALA A 47 -2.00 -2.39 -6.56
CA ALA A 47 -2.27 -3.68 -7.19
C ALA A 47 -1.01 -4.19 -7.91
N GLY A 48 -0.68 -5.46 -7.71
CA GLY A 48 0.48 -6.08 -8.37
C GLY A 48 1.84 -5.54 -7.93
N TRP A 49 1.93 -4.85 -6.77
CA TRP A 49 3.20 -4.28 -6.33
C TRP A 49 4.31 -5.35 -6.22
N PRO A 50 5.47 -5.13 -6.90
CA PRO A 50 6.53 -6.14 -7.00
C PRO A 50 7.02 -6.67 -5.65
N GLY A 51 7.07 -5.83 -4.62
CA GLY A 51 7.48 -6.26 -3.28
C GLY A 51 6.55 -7.30 -2.66
N PHE A 52 5.24 -7.18 -2.86
CA PHE A 52 4.28 -8.18 -2.41
C PHE A 52 4.34 -9.45 -3.25
N MET A 53 4.58 -9.33 -4.56
CA MET A 53 4.81 -10.49 -5.43
C MET A 53 6.05 -11.28 -5.00
N THR A 54 7.15 -10.60 -4.67
CA THR A 54 8.37 -11.23 -4.15
C THR A 54 8.10 -11.99 -2.86
N MET A 55 7.38 -11.38 -1.92
CA MET A 55 7.01 -12.02 -0.66
C MET A 55 6.09 -13.22 -0.86
N ALA A 56 5.05 -13.08 -1.69
CA ALA A 56 4.07 -14.13 -1.93
C ALA A 56 4.67 -15.34 -2.67
N ASN A 57 5.69 -15.13 -3.50
CA ASN A 57 6.43 -16.19 -4.20
C ASN A 57 7.58 -16.79 -3.36
N SER A 58 7.82 -16.31 -2.14
CA SER A 58 8.85 -16.90 -1.29
C SER A 58 8.47 -18.31 -0.81
N LYS A 59 9.45 -19.07 -0.33
CA LYS A 59 9.24 -20.46 0.12
C LYS A 59 8.11 -20.59 1.15
N ASP A 60 8.03 -19.62 2.07
CA ASP A 60 7.07 -19.64 3.18
C ASP A 60 5.81 -18.82 2.86
N GLY A 61 5.73 -18.23 1.66
CA GLY A 61 4.63 -17.37 1.24
C GLY A 61 4.58 -16.03 1.97
N ALA A 62 3.43 -15.36 1.89
CA ALA A 62 3.18 -14.11 2.60
C ALA A 62 1.76 -14.09 3.19
N ARG A 63 1.63 -13.46 4.37
CA ARG A 63 0.33 -13.17 4.97
C ARG A 63 0.05 -11.67 4.88
N PHE A 64 -1.08 -11.32 4.29
CA PHE A 64 -1.57 -9.95 4.30
C PHE A 64 -2.23 -9.64 5.64
N VAL A 65 -1.79 -8.56 6.29
CA VAL A 65 -2.43 -7.99 7.46
C VAL A 65 -3.27 -6.81 6.98
N ALA A 66 -4.58 -6.96 7.02
CA ALA A 66 -5.54 -5.98 6.53
C ALA A 66 -6.52 -5.60 7.65
N PRO A 67 -7.03 -4.36 7.64
CA PRO A 67 -8.06 -3.93 8.58
C PRO A 67 -9.37 -4.68 8.34
N ASP A 68 -10.11 -4.94 9.40
CA ASP A 68 -11.46 -5.47 9.31
C ASP A 68 -12.48 -4.38 8.90
N ALA A 69 -13.76 -4.76 8.74
CA ALA A 69 -14.80 -3.83 8.31
C ALA A 69 -15.02 -2.66 9.28
N ALA A 70 -14.96 -2.91 10.59
CA ALA A 70 -15.12 -1.88 11.61
C ALA A 70 -13.92 -0.94 11.66
N GLU A 71 -12.73 -1.49 11.47
CA GLU A 71 -11.48 -0.75 11.37
C GLU A 71 -11.45 0.14 10.13
N ILE A 72 -11.91 -0.36 8.98
CA ILE A 72 -12.06 0.44 7.76
C ILE A 72 -12.99 1.63 8.01
N GLN A 73 -14.13 1.42 8.68
CA GLN A 73 -15.05 2.53 9.01
C GLN A 73 -14.40 3.57 9.94
N ARG A 74 -13.62 3.15 10.92
CA ARG A 74 -12.88 4.09 11.79
C ARG A 74 -11.85 4.90 11.00
N ILE A 75 -11.08 4.25 10.12
CA ILE A 75 -10.09 4.91 9.26
C ILE A 75 -10.77 5.94 8.35
N LEU A 76 -11.85 5.57 7.67
CA LEU A 76 -12.59 6.44 6.75
C LEU A 76 -13.29 7.60 7.48
N GLY A 77 -13.80 7.36 8.67
CA GLY A 77 -14.40 8.40 9.52
C GLY A 77 -13.40 9.46 9.95
N LYS A 78 -12.17 9.06 10.25
CA LYS A 78 -11.10 9.99 10.65
C LYS A 78 -10.42 10.65 9.44
N HIS A 79 -10.32 9.94 8.32
CA HIS A 79 -9.64 10.38 7.10
C HIS A 79 -10.56 10.26 5.88
N PRO A 80 -11.53 11.18 5.69
CA PRO A 80 -12.57 11.08 4.65
C PRO A 80 -12.07 11.23 3.21
N PHE A 81 -10.82 11.64 3.02
CA PHE A 81 -10.19 11.67 1.69
C PHE A 81 -9.79 10.26 1.21
N LEU A 82 -9.68 9.29 2.12
CA LEU A 82 -9.48 7.89 1.76
C LEU A 82 -10.77 7.28 1.23
N LYS A 83 -10.64 6.24 0.43
CA LYS A 83 -11.77 5.48 -0.15
C LYS A 83 -11.61 3.99 0.16
N PRO A 84 -12.73 3.28 0.35
CA PRO A 84 -12.67 1.83 0.45
C PRO A 84 -12.17 1.25 -0.88
N VAL A 85 -11.25 0.30 -0.78
CA VAL A 85 -10.74 -0.46 -1.93
C VAL A 85 -10.74 -1.92 -1.57
N THR A 86 -10.81 -2.78 -2.57
CA THR A 86 -10.73 -4.23 -2.36
C THR A 86 -9.73 -4.82 -3.35
N GLN A 87 -8.73 -5.52 -2.84
CA GLN A 87 -7.86 -6.34 -3.64
C GLN A 87 -8.59 -7.64 -3.97
N PRO A 88 -8.86 -7.97 -5.23
CA PRO A 88 -9.57 -9.20 -5.59
C PRO A 88 -8.78 -10.44 -5.20
N ALA A 89 -9.48 -11.53 -4.95
CA ALA A 89 -8.86 -12.83 -4.73
C ALA A 89 -7.99 -13.24 -5.93
N GLY A 90 -6.89 -13.94 -5.66
CA GLY A 90 -5.97 -14.40 -6.71
C GLY A 90 -5.04 -13.33 -7.28
N ALA A 91 -5.02 -12.13 -6.73
CA ALA A 91 -4.10 -11.07 -7.17
C ALA A 91 -2.64 -11.37 -6.81
N PHE A 92 -2.42 -12.16 -5.77
CA PHE A 92 -1.10 -12.62 -5.34
C PHE A 92 -1.11 -14.14 -5.12
N PRO A 93 0.02 -14.83 -5.32
CA PRO A 93 0.16 -16.24 -5.00
C PRO A 93 -0.28 -16.55 -3.57
N GLY A 94 -1.09 -17.59 -3.38
CA GLY A 94 -1.61 -17.98 -2.06
C GLY A 94 -2.74 -17.11 -1.49
N GLN A 95 -3.06 -15.98 -2.09
CA GLN A 95 -4.19 -15.15 -1.68
C GLN A 95 -5.50 -15.66 -2.29
N THR A 96 -6.25 -16.44 -1.54
CA THR A 96 -7.48 -17.10 -2.00
C THR A 96 -8.75 -16.30 -1.75
N THR A 97 -8.69 -15.27 -0.93
CA THR A 97 -9.84 -14.42 -0.56
C THR A 97 -9.60 -12.97 -0.92
N ALA A 98 -10.66 -12.22 -1.20
CA ALA A 98 -10.57 -10.78 -1.39
C ALA A 98 -10.12 -10.08 -0.10
N ILE A 99 -9.30 -9.04 -0.23
CA ILE A 99 -8.77 -8.27 0.91
C ILE A 99 -9.35 -6.86 0.86
N PRO A 100 -10.30 -6.52 1.75
CA PRO A 100 -10.77 -5.15 1.90
C PRO A 100 -9.67 -4.27 2.52
N SER A 101 -9.61 -3.02 2.11
CA SER A 101 -8.63 -2.05 2.60
C SER A 101 -9.11 -0.61 2.33
N VAL A 102 -8.23 0.34 2.51
CA VAL A 102 -8.42 1.74 2.14
C VAL A 102 -7.33 2.21 1.19
N GLY A 103 -7.65 3.16 0.34
CA GLY A 103 -6.71 3.71 -0.63
C GLY A 103 -6.94 5.19 -0.88
N SER A 104 -6.06 5.80 -1.66
CA SER A 104 -6.17 7.17 -2.13
C SER A 104 -5.84 7.24 -3.62
N TRP A 105 -6.15 8.38 -4.21
CA TRP A 105 -5.86 8.64 -5.61
C TRP A 105 -4.42 9.09 -5.81
N SER A 106 -3.83 8.69 -6.92
CA SER A 106 -2.60 9.27 -7.44
C SER A 106 -2.92 10.12 -8.66
N PHE A 107 -2.27 11.26 -8.77
CA PHE A 107 -2.46 12.19 -9.87
C PHE A 107 -1.11 12.56 -10.48
N MET A 108 -1.10 12.78 -11.79
CA MET A 108 -0.02 13.47 -12.46
C MET A 108 -0.43 14.94 -12.62
N LEU A 109 0.40 15.85 -12.15
CA LEU A 109 0.19 17.28 -12.29
C LEU A 109 1.13 17.83 -13.37
N ALA A 110 0.56 18.55 -14.30
CA ALA A 110 1.31 19.26 -15.33
C ALA A 110 1.25 20.78 -15.08
N ARG A 111 2.30 21.50 -15.47
CA ARG A 111 2.28 22.96 -15.44
C ARG A 111 1.21 23.50 -16.41
N PRO A 112 0.58 24.65 -16.12
CA PRO A 112 -0.29 25.33 -17.06
C PRO A 112 0.47 25.63 -18.37
N GLY A 113 -0.19 25.45 -19.51
CA GLY A 113 0.41 25.71 -20.84
C GLY A 113 1.37 24.62 -21.33
N LEU A 114 1.38 23.43 -20.71
CA LEU A 114 2.04 22.27 -21.32
C LEU A 114 1.28 21.90 -22.61
N ASP A 115 2.03 21.58 -23.66
CA ASP A 115 1.47 21.18 -24.96
C ASP A 115 0.48 20.01 -24.81
N GLU A 116 -0.69 20.14 -25.43
CA GLU A 116 -1.79 19.16 -25.31
C GLU A 116 -1.40 17.77 -25.81
N THR A 117 -0.54 17.69 -26.83
CA THR A 117 -0.04 16.43 -27.37
C THR A 117 0.81 15.70 -26.33
N ILE A 118 1.61 16.46 -25.57
CA ILE A 118 2.43 15.91 -24.48
C ILE A 118 1.52 15.43 -23.35
N VAL A 119 0.53 16.23 -22.95
CA VAL A 119 -0.45 15.86 -21.91
C VAL A 119 -1.20 14.58 -22.31
N TYR A 120 -1.68 14.52 -23.55
CA TYR A 120 -2.35 13.32 -24.08
C TYR A 120 -1.46 12.07 -24.03
N ARG A 121 -0.20 12.20 -24.46
CA ARG A 121 0.77 11.09 -24.41
C ARG A 121 1.05 10.60 -23.00
N LEU A 122 1.18 11.52 -22.04
CA LEU A 122 1.36 11.21 -20.63
C LEU A 122 0.13 10.47 -20.07
N ALA A 123 -1.07 10.99 -20.32
CA ALA A 123 -2.31 10.37 -19.85
C ALA A 123 -2.55 8.98 -20.45
N LYS A 124 -2.10 8.76 -21.70
CA LYS A 124 -2.21 7.46 -22.37
C LYS A 124 -1.19 6.42 -21.87
N ALA A 125 -0.10 6.88 -21.26
CA ALA A 125 0.96 6.00 -20.73
C ALA A 125 0.70 5.55 -19.27
N LEU A 126 -0.30 6.13 -18.59
CA LEU A 126 -0.77 5.76 -17.26
C LEU A 126 -1.80 4.64 -17.33
#